data_5f99a3dfc25fd18ca8196e8b1227624e
#
_entry.id   5f99a3dfc25fd18ca8196e8b1227624e
#
_cell.length_a   1.000
_cell.length_b   1.000
_cell.length_c   1.000
_cell.angle_alpha   90.00
_cell.angle_beta   90.00
_cell.angle_gamma   90.00
#
_symmetry.space_group_name_H-M   'P 1'
#
loop_
_entity.id
_entity.type
_entity.pdbx_description
1 polymer ?
#
loop_
_entity_poly.entity_id
_entity_poly.type
_entity_poly.pdbx_seq_one_letter_code
_entity_poly.pdbx_strand_id
1 'polypeptide(L)'
;MPNFIPLETFKSFYKHASDLFSDEGFIAFTSILKLEGEKIALENGFSETDFNYFQVGLKSSKEVLFYSWVNQNKTLSNALCRVDFQKLEELNSINNHQLFNQFKSFVTPFLAEILLSRIKKENSLNLIAASYLLLLDEDTRPLIESKLFEPISKSLIELKPKMESSQDEAHLISLIQPLCTAEILGVINGFSKASYAIKLNYVDSILLAVESEACTTRVANWVFKQLSQLNLNKEHHEKIKELRYELSEGKFSVKNQGKRLTKINWKRIVLGTSAGAIIFFIGL
;
A
#
# COMPACT_ATOMS: atom_id res chain seq x y z
N MET A 1 -0.29 14.52 14.94
CA MET A 1 -1.19 15.07 13.92
C MET A 1 -2.60 15.21 14.49
N PRO A 2 -3.42 16.14 13.98
CA PRO A 2 -4.78 16.32 14.43
C PRO A 2 -5.64 15.09 14.12
N ASN A 3 -6.64 14.86 14.97
CA ASN A 3 -7.63 13.81 14.75
C ASN A 3 -8.62 14.23 13.67
N PHE A 4 -9.12 13.25 12.92
CA PHE A 4 -10.21 13.49 11.98
C PHE A 4 -11.51 13.78 12.75
N ILE A 5 -12.13 14.95 12.49
CA ILE A 5 -13.44 15.29 13.06
C ILE A 5 -14.52 14.94 12.04
N PRO A 6 -15.44 14.01 12.33
CA PRO A 6 -16.58 13.73 11.45
C PRO A 6 -17.49 14.97 11.32
N LEU A 7 -18.03 15.19 10.14
CA LEU A 7 -18.94 16.31 9.89
C LEU A 7 -20.23 16.23 10.76
N GLU A 8 -20.67 15.01 11.11
CA GLU A 8 -21.79 14.76 12.01
C GLU A 8 -21.62 15.37 13.41
N THR A 9 -20.41 15.62 13.86
CA THR A 9 -20.13 16.34 15.10
C THR A 9 -20.86 17.68 15.13
N PHE A 10 -21.06 18.28 13.94
CA PHE A 10 -21.70 19.58 13.78
C PHE A 10 -23.12 19.50 13.19
N LYS A 11 -23.77 18.34 13.27
CA LYS A 11 -25.10 18.13 12.67
C LYS A 11 -26.17 19.11 13.20
N SER A 12 -26.01 19.66 14.41
CA SER A 12 -26.91 20.69 14.96
C SER A 12 -26.92 21.95 14.11
N PHE A 13 -25.85 22.23 13.37
CA PHE A 13 -25.74 23.41 12.49
C PHE A 13 -26.45 23.22 11.15
N TYR A 14 -26.78 21.98 10.74
CA TYR A 14 -27.45 21.69 9.47
C TYR A 14 -28.83 22.32 9.38
N LYS A 15 -29.45 22.61 10.53
CA LYS A 15 -30.76 23.31 10.59
C LYS A 15 -30.69 24.72 9.99
N HIS A 16 -29.50 25.30 9.92
CA HIS A 16 -29.27 26.66 9.45
C HIS A 16 -28.80 26.73 8.01
N ALA A 17 -28.56 25.56 7.39
CA ALA A 17 -28.11 25.43 6.01
C ALA A 17 -29.12 24.54 5.27
N SER A 18 -29.85 25.09 4.32
CA SER A 18 -30.87 24.36 3.56
C SER A 18 -30.27 23.27 2.67
N ASP A 19 -29.04 23.48 2.21
CA ASP A 19 -28.25 22.53 1.43
C ASP A 19 -26.75 22.81 1.62
N LEU A 20 -26.07 21.94 2.37
CA LEU A 20 -24.61 22.05 2.62
C LEU A 20 -23.75 21.96 1.36
N PHE A 21 -24.27 21.41 0.28
CA PHE A 21 -23.57 21.25 -0.99
C PHE A 21 -23.72 22.49 -1.89
N SER A 22 -24.62 23.43 -1.57
CA SER A 22 -24.70 24.73 -2.22
C SER A 22 -23.70 25.71 -1.60
N ASP A 23 -23.27 26.71 -2.38
CA ASP A 23 -22.37 27.74 -1.87
C ASP A 23 -23.02 28.58 -0.76
N GLU A 24 -24.31 28.86 -0.87
CA GLU A 24 -25.06 29.58 0.17
C GLU A 24 -25.16 28.79 1.47
N GLY A 25 -25.52 27.51 1.39
CA GLY A 25 -25.58 26.62 2.55
C GLY A 25 -24.23 26.41 3.20
N PHE A 26 -23.17 26.30 2.39
CA PHE A 26 -21.79 26.21 2.87
C PHE A 26 -21.38 27.48 3.64
N ILE A 27 -21.68 28.67 3.12
CA ILE A 27 -21.39 29.95 3.79
C ILE A 27 -22.13 30.05 5.12
N ALA A 28 -23.43 29.70 5.14
CA ALA A 28 -24.24 29.70 6.35
C ALA A 28 -23.66 28.74 7.41
N PHE A 29 -23.34 27.52 7.03
CA PHE A 29 -22.73 26.51 7.90
C PHE A 29 -21.40 26.99 8.48
N THR A 30 -20.48 27.46 7.63
CA THR A 30 -19.15 27.89 8.07
C THR A 30 -19.18 29.14 8.94
N SER A 31 -20.21 29.99 8.79
CA SER A 31 -20.41 31.16 9.64
C SER A 31 -20.73 30.74 11.07
N ILE A 32 -21.66 29.78 11.24
CA ILE A 32 -22.01 29.24 12.56
C ILE A 32 -20.85 28.43 13.14
N LEU A 33 -20.17 27.64 12.30
CA LEU A 33 -18.99 26.87 12.70
C LEU A 33 -17.90 27.76 13.32
N LYS A 34 -17.67 28.96 12.78
CA LYS A 34 -16.70 29.93 13.32
C LYS A 34 -17.08 30.46 14.70
N LEU A 35 -18.39 30.53 15.01
CA LEU A 35 -18.88 31.07 16.26
C LEU A 35 -18.96 30.04 17.37
N GLU A 36 -19.42 28.84 17.06
CA GLU A 36 -19.80 27.84 18.06
C GLU A 36 -19.09 26.49 17.85
N GLY A 37 -18.40 26.30 16.73
CA GLY A 37 -17.86 24.99 16.35
C GLY A 37 -16.77 24.48 17.28
N GLU A 38 -15.89 25.34 17.76
CA GLU A 38 -14.82 24.97 18.70
C GLU A 38 -15.40 24.39 19.99
N LYS A 39 -16.40 25.05 20.56
CA LYS A 39 -17.10 24.59 21.78
C LYS A 39 -17.68 23.18 21.56
N ILE A 40 -18.37 22.96 20.44
CA ILE A 40 -18.96 21.65 20.14
C ILE A 40 -17.87 20.60 19.93
N ALA A 41 -16.78 20.93 19.26
CA ALA A 41 -15.65 20.01 19.09
C ALA A 41 -15.06 19.57 20.44
N LEU A 42 -14.82 20.54 21.35
CA LEU A 42 -14.32 20.27 22.69
C LEU A 42 -15.29 19.41 23.51
N GLU A 43 -16.57 19.69 23.46
CA GLU A 43 -17.63 18.91 24.13
C GLU A 43 -17.69 17.45 23.62
N ASN A 44 -17.27 17.20 22.36
CA ASN A 44 -17.18 15.88 21.76
C ASN A 44 -15.79 15.22 21.91
N GLY A 45 -14.90 15.81 22.71
CA GLY A 45 -13.59 15.22 23.05
C GLY A 45 -12.48 15.48 22.04
N PHE A 46 -12.68 16.40 21.09
CA PHE A 46 -11.64 16.86 20.17
C PHE A 46 -10.85 18.03 20.81
N SER A 47 -9.61 18.21 20.38
CA SER A 47 -8.79 19.35 20.82
C SER A 47 -9.03 20.57 19.95
N GLU A 48 -8.63 21.76 20.47
CA GLU A 48 -8.59 23.00 19.67
C GLU A 48 -7.75 22.82 18.38
N THR A 49 -6.65 22.10 18.46
CA THR A 49 -5.82 21.78 17.29
C THR A 49 -6.58 20.97 16.25
N ASP A 50 -7.36 19.97 16.66
CA ASP A 50 -8.19 19.17 15.78
C ASP A 50 -9.23 20.05 15.07
N PHE A 51 -9.89 20.94 15.84
CA PHE A 51 -10.89 21.85 15.30
C PHE A 51 -10.29 22.86 14.31
N ASN A 52 -9.17 23.46 14.64
CA ASN A 52 -8.47 24.40 13.76
C ASN A 52 -8.08 23.72 12.44
N TYR A 53 -7.59 22.47 12.51
CA TYR A 53 -7.26 21.71 11.31
C TYR A 53 -8.50 21.39 10.46
N PHE A 54 -9.60 20.99 11.10
CA PHE A 54 -10.89 20.77 10.46
C PHE A 54 -11.38 22.05 9.75
N GLN A 55 -11.39 23.18 10.45
CA GLN A 55 -11.86 24.46 9.92
C GLN A 55 -11.02 24.94 8.72
N VAL A 56 -9.68 24.85 8.81
CA VAL A 56 -8.78 25.20 7.71
C VAL A 56 -8.94 24.25 6.52
N GLY A 57 -9.25 22.97 6.78
CA GLY A 57 -9.50 21.97 5.76
C GLY A 57 -10.80 22.15 4.99
N LEU A 58 -11.79 22.83 5.60
CA LEU A 58 -13.12 23.03 5.03
C LEU A 58 -13.18 24.32 4.18
N LYS A 59 -12.65 24.26 2.95
CA LYS A 59 -12.44 25.44 2.08
C LYS A 59 -13.62 25.75 1.17
N SER A 60 -14.43 24.75 0.81
CA SER A 60 -15.54 24.87 -0.13
C SER A 60 -16.58 23.77 0.09
N SER A 61 -17.70 23.86 -0.61
CA SER A 61 -18.72 22.81 -0.63
C SER A 61 -18.22 21.44 -1.08
N LYS A 62 -17.07 21.38 -1.79
CA LYS A 62 -16.45 20.11 -2.21
C LYS A 62 -15.92 19.28 -1.04
N GLU A 63 -15.34 19.93 -0.04
CA GLU A 63 -14.86 19.21 1.15
C GLU A 63 -16.02 18.64 1.95
N VAL A 64 -17.20 19.30 1.96
CA VAL A 64 -18.44 18.75 2.52
C VAL A 64 -18.80 17.44 1.81
N LEU A 65 -18.68 17.39 0.48
CA LEU A 65 -18.89 16.16 -0.29
C LEU A 65 -17.90 15.06 0.14
N PHE A 66 -16.63 15.39 0.37
CA PHE A 66 -15.64 14.42 0.82
C PHE A 66 -15.96 13.84 2.21
N TYR A 67 -16.39 14.67 3.14
CA TYR A 67 -16.92 14.21 4.42
C TYR A 67 -18.14 13.29 4.25
N SER A 68 -19.04 13.61 3.34
CA SER A 68 -20.19 12.76 3.02
C SER A 68 -19.74 11.38 2.49
N TRP A 69 -18.71 11.32 1.64
CA TRP A 69 -18.16 10.06 1.16
C TRP A 69 -17.52 9.23 2.27
N VAL A 70 -16.80 9.87 3.19
CA VAL A 70 -16.28 9.18 4.38
C VAL A 70 -17.43 8.57 5.18
N ASN A 71 -18.49 9.32 5.42
CA ASN A 71 -19.63 8.88 6.23
C ASN A 71 -20.42 7.74 5.58
N GLN A 72 -20.56 7.76 4.25
CA GLN A 72 -21.23 6.70 3.49
C GLN A 72 -20.45 5.38 3.54
N ASN A 73 -19.13 5.43 3.76
CA ASN A 73 -18.30 4.24 3.94
C ASN A 73 -17.96 4.06 5.43
N LYS A 74 -18.75 3.23 6.11
CA LYS A 74 -18.63 2.99 7.56
C LYS A 74 -17.24 2.50 7.94
N THR A 75 -16.61 1.65 7.13
CA THR A 75 -15.27 1.11 7.39
C THR A 75 -14.23 2.22 7.35
N LEU A 76 -14.28 3.10 6.35
CA LEU A 76 -13.39 4.25 6.24
C LEU A 76 -13.62 5.25 7.38
N SER A 77 -14.87 5.56 7.69
CA SER A 77 -15.24 6.44 8.80
C SER A 77 -14.69 5.94 10.13
N ASN A 78 -14.90 4.66 10.45
CA ASN A 78 -14.39 4.04 11.67
C ASN A 78 -12.85 4.07 11.72
N ALA A 79 -12.19 3.81 10.59
CA ALA A 79 -10.73 3.85 10.52
C ALA A 79 -10.20 5.26 10.80
N LEU A 80 -10.75 6.29 10.16
CA LEU A 80 -10.32 7.68 10.34
C LEU A 80 -10.60 8.20 11.75
N CYS A 81 -11.73 7.80 12.36
CA CYS A 81 -12.06 8.12 13.75
C CYS A 81 -11.32 7.24 14.77
N ARG A 82 -10.45 6.31 14.32
CA ARG A 82 -9.68 5.38 15.17
C ARG A 82 -10.54 4.47 16.07
N VAL A 83 -11.81 4.28 15.73
CA VAL A 83 -12.75 3.43 16.48
C VAL A 83 -12.48 1.96 16.17
N ASP A 84 -12.37 1.63 14.88
CA ASP A 84 -12.14 0.27 14.40
C ASP A 84 -11.36 0.30 13.08
N PHE A 85 -10.52 -0.71 12.86
CA PHE A 85 -9.68 -0.79 11.68
C PHE A 85 -9.85 -2.15 11.01
N GLN A 86 -10.81 -2.21 10.09
CA GLN A 86 -11.15 -3.39 9.31
C GLN A 86 -10.69 -3.24 7.86
N LYS A 87 -10.73 -4.33 7.10
CA LYS A 87 -10.46 -4.30 5.66
C LYS A 87 -11.45 -3.36 4.98
N LEU A 88 -10.92 -2.43 4.17
CA LEU A 88 -11.73 -1.45 3.46
C LEU A 88 -12.74 -2.14 2.54
N GLU A 89 -14.00 -1.74 2.65
CA GLU A 89 -15.06 -2.13 1.71
C GLU A 89 -14.87 -1.44 0.36
N GLU A 90 -15.42 -2.03 -0.70
CA GLU A 90 -15.32 -1.47 -2.05
C GLU A 90 -15.98 -0.08 -2.14
N LEU A 91 -15.25 0.86 -2.75
CA LEU A 91 -15.68 2.25 -2.96
C LEU A 91 -16.32 2.45 -4.34
N ASN A 92 -17.17 1.53 -4.78
CA ASN A 92 -17.65 1.42 -6.17
C ASN A 92 -18.24 2.70 -6.76
N SER A 93 -18.87 3.55 -5.95
CA SER A 93 -19.48 4.82 -6.41
C SER A 93 -18.49 5.99 -6.45
N ILE A 94 -17.40 5.92 -5.70
CA ILE A 94 -16.45 7.02 -5.48
C ILE A 94 -15.24 6.90 -6.40
N ASN A 95 -14.74 5.69 -6.65
CA ASN A 95 -13.52 5.43 -7.42
C ASN A 95 -13.53 6.00 -8.84
N ASN A 96 -14.69 6.08 -9.48
CA ASN A 96 -14.86 6.58 -10.84
C ASN A 96 -15.25 8.07 -10.89
N HIS A 97 -15.35 8.74 -9.74
CA HIS A 97 -15.75 10.14 -9.71
C HIS A 97 -14.58 11.06 -10.08
N GLN A 98 -14.86 12.11 -10.87
CA GLN A 98 -13.83 13.08 -11.32
C GLN A 98 -13.04 13.74 -10.18
N LEU A 99 -13.62 13.83 -8.97
CA LEU A 99 -12.98 14.41 -7.78
C LEU A 99 -12.23 13.36 -6.93
N PHE A 100 -12.13 12.10 -7.36
CA PHE A 100 -11.52 11.04 -6.56
C PHE A 100 -10.07 11.34 -6.17
N ASN A 101 -9.27 11.93 -7.06
CA ASN A 101 -7.90 12.31 -6.73
C ASN A 101 -7.84 13.42 -5.66
N GLN A 102 -8.78 14.38 -5.70
CA GLN A 102 -8.88 15.41 -4.66
C GLN A 102 -9.33 14.80 -3.32
N PHE A 103 -10.25 13.84 -3.37
CA PHE A 103 -10.66 13.07 -2.18
C PHE A 103 -9.47 12.30 -1.57
N LYS A 104 -8.63 11.64 -2.39
CA LYS A 104 -7.42 11.00 -1.88
C LYS A 104 -6.52 12.00 -1.14
N SER A 105 -6.24 13.15 -1.75
CA SER A 105 -5.42 14.19 -1.10
C SER A 105 -6.06 14.71 0.21
N PHE A 106 -7.39 14.73 0.28
CA PHE A 106 -8.12 15.10 1.50
C PHE A 106 -7.96 14.07 2.63
N VAL A 107 -8.07 12.77 2.34
CA VAL A 107 -8.00 11.72 3.38
C VAL A 107 -6.58 11.28 3.72
N THR A 108 -5.63 11.43 2.79
CA THR A 108 -4.24 10.96 2.93
C THR A 108 -3.56 11.41 4.21
N PRO A 109 -3.60 12.69 4.66
CA PRO A 109 -2.89 13.13 5.86
C PRO A 109 -3.30 12.33 7.12
N PHE A 110 -4.59 12.04 7.26
CA PHE A 110 -5.11 11.27 8.39
C PHE A 110 -4.81 9.78 8.24
N LEU A 111 -5.06 9.25 7.04
CA LEU A 111 -4.97 7.82 6.76
C LEU A 111 -3.52 7.34 6.82
N ALA A 112 -2.56 8.09 6.28
CA ALA A 112 -1.15 7.72 6.27
C ALA A 112 -0.60 7.52 7.69
N GLU A 113 -0.94 8.39 8.64
CA GLU A 113 -0.52 8.26 10.04
C GLU A 113 -1.08 6.99 10.69
N ILE A 114 -2.37 6.74 10.47
CA ILE A 114 -3.04 5.53 10.99
C ILE A 114 -2.37 4.28 10.44
N LEU A 115 -2.12 4.24 9.12
CA LEU A 115 -1.47 3.11 8.46
C LEU A 115 -0.06 2.90 8.99
N LEU A 116 0.76 3.94 9.09
CA LEU A 116 2.12 3.84 9.65
C LEU A 116 2.13 3.33 11.08
N SER A 117 1.20 3.82 11.91
CA SER A 117 1.07 3.35 13.29
C SER A 117 0.72 1.86 13.35
N ARG A 118 -0.16 1.38 12.46
CA ARG A 118 -0.58 -0.01 12.40
C ARG A 118 0.53 -0.92 11.87
N ILE A 119 1.18 -0.53 10.78
CA ILE A 119 2.29 -1.31 10.18
C ILE A 119 3.42 -1.50 11.20
N LYS A 120 3.75 -0.49 11.99
CA LYS A 120 4.81 -0.58 13.02
C LYS A 120 4.50 -1.60 14.13
N LYS A 121 3.24 -1.88 14.41
CA LYS A 121 2.82 -2.82 15.47
C LYS A 121 2.86 -4.27 15.02
N GLU A 122 2.90 -4.53 13.73
CA GLU A 122 2.83 -5.88 13.18
C GLU A 122 4.17 -6.26 12.54
N ASN A 123 4.66 -7.47 12.86
CA ASN A 123 5.86 -8.03 12.25
C ASN A 123 5.58 -8.82 10.96
N SER A 124 4.35 -8.77 10.46
CA SER A 124 3.89 -9.43 9.24
C SER A 124 3.25 -8.42 8.28
N LEU A 125 3.01 -8.85 7.03
CA LEU A 125 2.28 -8.03 6.07
C LEU A 125 0.88 -7.72 6.58
N ASN A 126 0.58 -6.43 6.79
CA ASN A 126 -0.73 -5.99 7.23
C ASN A 126 -1.70 -5.89 6.04
N LEU A 127 -2.48 -6.95 5.81
CA LEU A 127 -3.45 -7.03 4.72
C LEU A 127 -4.59 -6.02 4.85
N ILE A 128 -4.95 -5.66 6.07
CA ILE A 128 -5.96 -4.63 6.33
C ILE A 128 -5.41 -3.28 5.89
N ALA A 129 -4.19 -2.92 6.31
CA ALA A 129 -3.55 -1.68 5.87
C ALA A 129 -3.39 -1.62 4.34
N ALA A 130 -3.06 -2.75 3.69
CA ALA A 130 -2.95 -2.83 2.24
C ALA A 130 -4.24 -2.47 1.50
N SER A 131 -5.42 -2.75 2.08
CA SER A 131 -6.71 -2.43 1.45
C SER A 131 -6.95 -0.92 1.30
N TYR A 132 -6.28 -0.08 2.09
CA TYR A 132 -6.41 1.37 2.06
C TYR A 132 -5.45 2.08 1.10
N LEU A 133 -4.50 1.36 0.48
CA LEU A 133 -3.50 1.97 -0.42
C LEU A 133 -4.11 2.75 -1.58
N LEU A 134 -5.29 2.34 -2.06
CA LEU A 134 -6.02 3.02 -3.14
C LEU A 134 -6.50 4.42 -2.76
N LEU A 135 -6.64 4.71 -1.47
CA LEU A 135 -7.09 6.01 -0.94
C LEU A 135 -5.94 6.99 -0.70
N LEU A 136 -4.69 6.56 -0.85
CA LEU A 136 -3.54 7.44 -0.69
C LEU A 136 -3.27 8.19 -2.00
N ASP A 137 -2.81 9.44 -1.87
CA ASP A 137 -2.30 10.20 -3.00
C ASP A 137 -1.02 9.58 -3.57
N GLU A 138 -0.62 10.05 -4.75
CA GLU A 138 0.50 9.47 -5.51
C GLU A 138 1.85 9.68 -4.82
N ASP A 139 2.00 10.73 -4.02
CA ASP A 139 3.25 11.08 -3.35
C ASP A 139 3.46 10.26 -2.07
N THR A 140 2.41 10.09 -1.29
CA THR A 140 2.46 9.37 0.00
C THR A 140 2.39 7.85 -0.16
N ARG A 141 1.67 7.38 -1.17
CA ARG A 141 1.43 5.96 -1.39
C ARG A 141 2.70 5.12 -1.48
N PRO A 142 3.76 5.48 -2.25
CA PRO A 142 4.98 4.67 -2.32
C PRO A 142 5.69 4.53 -0.98
N LEU A 143 5.63 5.54 -0.12
CA LEU A 143 6.20 5.48 1.23
C LEU A 143 5.50 4.41 2.07
N ILE A 144 4.17 4.41 2.06
CA ILE A 144 3.38 3.41 2.80
C ILE A 144 3.59 2.00 2.22
N GLU A 145 3.62 1.85 0.89
CA GLU A 145 3.92 0.59 0.21
C GLU A 145 5.29 0.02 0.62
N SER A 146 6.32 0.88 0.69
CA SER A 146 7.65 0.50 1.16
C SER A 146 7.63 0.00 2.61
N LYS A 147 6.95 0.73 3.49
CA LYS A 147 6.81 0.33 4.91
C LYS A 147 6.02 -0.96 5.08
N LEU A 148 4.98 -1.15 4.28
CA LEU A 148 4.17 -2.36 4.27
C LEU A 148 4.98 -3.58 3.81
N PHE A 149 5.94 -3.39 2.90
CA PHE A 149 6.80 -4.45 2.38
C PHE A 149 7.99 -4.80 3.29
N GLU A 150 8.37 -3.96 4.24
CA GLU A 150 9.53 -4.19 5.12
C GLU A 150 9.55 -5.58 5.81
N PRO A 151 8.43 -6.10 6.36
CA PRO A 151 8.43 -7.44 6.95
C PRO A 151 8.75 -8.54 5.94
N ILE A 152 8.21 -8.43 4.72
CA ILE A 152 8.49 -9.38 3.63
C ILE A 152 9.97 -9.29 3.23
N SER A 153 10.49 -8.08 3.05
CA SER A 153 11.89 -7.85 2.68
C SER A 153 12.85 -8.46 3.72
N LYS A 154 12.57 -8.27 5.02
CA LYS A 154 13.35 -8.90 6.11
C LYS A 154 13.30 -10.41 6.02
N SER A 155 12.12 -10.99 5.84
CA SER A 155 11.95 -12.43 5.70
C SER A 155 12.72 -12.97 4.48
N LEU A 156 12.72 -12.28 3.35
CA LEU A 156 13.46 -12.66 2.16
C LEU A 156 14.99 -12.63 2.40
N ILE A 157 15.49 -11.61 3.11
CA ILE A 157 16.91 -11.51 3.46
C ILE A 157 17.33 -12.67 4.38
N GLU A 158 16.53 -12.99 5.40
CA GLU A 158 16.82 -14.07 6.34
C GLU A 158 16.74 -15.46 5.68
N LEU A 159 15.87 -15.63 4.70
CA LEU A 159 15.70 -16.90 4.00
C LEU A 159 16.70 -17.13 2.87
N LYS A 160 17.28 -16.06 2.31
CA LYS A 160 18.20 -16.15 1.19
C LYS A 160 19.31 -17.20 1.40
N PRO A 161 20.15 -17.16 2.46
CA PRO A 161 21.20 -18.16 2.66
C PRO A 161 20.63 -19.57 2.88
N LYS A 162 19.43 -19.70 3.45
CA LYS A 162 18.77 -20.99 3.63
C LYS A 162 18.31 -21.60 2.29
N MET A 163 17.82 -20.76 1.36
CA MET A 163 17.44 -21.18 0.03
C MET A 163 18.66 -21.63 -0.80
N GLU A 164 19.76 -20.83 -0.75
CA GLU A 164 21.00 -21.12 -1.47
C GLU A 164 21.66 -22.42 -0.98
N SER A 165 21.58 -22.73 0.31
CA SER A 165 22.19 -23.92 0.94
C SER A 165 21.23 -25.10 1.10
N SER A 166 20.00 -25.01 0.61
CA SER A 166 19.02 -26.10 0.74
C SER A 166 19.40 -27.27 -0.15
N GLN A 167 19.42 -28.48 0.43
CA GLN A 167 19.74 -29.72 -0.29
C GLN A 167 18.50 -30.59 -0.56
N ASP A 168 17.34 -30.19 -0.04
CA ASP A 168 16.08 -30.93 -0.13
C ASP A 168 14.97 -30.05 -0.76
N GLU A 169 14.30 -30.62 -1.77
CA GLU A 169 13.18 -29.98 -2.47
C GLU A 169 12.03 -29.57 -1.52
N ALA A 170 11.67 -30.46 -0.59
CA ALA A 170 10.58 -30.21 0.33
C ALA A 170 10.93 -29.05 1.27
N HIS A 171 12.17 -29.02 1.75
CA HIS A 171 12.64 -27.92 2.58
C HIS A 171 12.67 -26.59 1.80
N LEU A 172 13.17 -26.58 0.56
CA LEU A 172 13.17 -25.40 -0.30
C LEU A 172 11.76 -24.83 -0.51
N ILE A 173 10.78 -25.71 -0.82
CA ILE A 173 9.39 -25.29 -0.98
C ILE A 173 8.85 -24.73 0.34
N SER A 174 9.12 -25.37 1.47
CA SER A 174 8.63 -24.92 2.78
C SER A 174 9.14 -23.52 3.16
N LEU A 175 10.34 -23.14 2.70
CA LEU A 175 10.92 -21.83 2.94
C LEU A 175 10.22 -20.72 2.14
N ILE A 176 9.86 -20.99 0.87
CA ILE A 176 9.35 -19.95 -0.05
C ILE A 176 7.81 -19.90 -0.10
N GLN A 177 7.13 -21.01 0.17
CA GLN A 177 5.67 -21.09 0.10
C GLN A 177 4.96 -20.04 0.96
N PRO A 178 5.37 -19.75 2.21
CA PRO A 178 4.72 -18.73 3.05
C PRO A 178 4.78 -17.31 2.45
N LEU A 179 5.75 -17.05 1.58
CA LEU A 179 5.92 -15.75 0.93
C LEU A 179 5.18 -15.64 -0.41
N CYS A 180 4.71 -16.77 -0.96
CA CYS A 180 4.00 -16.84 -2.25
C CYS A 180 2.50 -17.12 -2.08
N THR A 181 1.89 -16.67 -0.97
CA THR A 181 0.44 -16.79 -0.77
C THR A 181 -0.31 -15.85 -1.71
N ALA A 182 -1.57 -16.19 -2.04
CA ALA A 182 -2.41 -15.37 -2.89
C ALA A 182 -2.59 -13.94 -2.31
N GLU A 183 -2.64 -13.82 -0.98
CA GLU A 183 -2.76 -12.54 -0.28
C GLU A 183 -1.52 -11.68 -0.50
N ILE A 184 -0.32 -12.22 -0.31
CA ILE A 184 0.95 -11.49 -0.51
C ILE A 184 1.09 -11.07 -1.98
N LEU A 185 0.85 -11.97 -2.91
CA LEU A 185 0.89 -11.66 -4.35
C LEU A 185 -0.14 -10.59 -4.72
N GLY A 186 -1.34 -10.66 -4.13
CA GLY A 186 -2.40 -9.67 -4.31
C GLY A 186 -1.97 -8.27 -3.84
N VAL A 187 -1.35 -8.17 -2.66
CA VAL A 187 -0.84 -6.89 -2.13
C VAL A 187 0.26 -6.33 -3.03
N ILE A 188 1.23 -7.16 -3.42
CA ILE A 188 2.34 -6.74 -4.30
C ILE A 188 1.80 -6.29 -5.67
N ASN A 189 0.78 -6.97 -6.21
CA ASN A 189 0.11 -6.55 -7.43
C ASN A 189 -0.58 -5.18 -7.30
N GLY A 190 -1.11 -4.89 -6.12
CA GLY A 190 -1.75 -3.63 -5.81
C GLY A 190 -0.79 -2.44 -5.69
N PHE A 191 0.53 -2.66 -5.60
CA PHE A 191 1.51 -1.59 -5.49
C PHE A 191 1.53 -0.68 -6.73
N SER A 192 1.74 0.60 -6.51
CA SER A 192 1.81 1.64 -7.54
C SER A 192 2.98 1.43 -8.52
N LYS A 193 2.94 2.14 -9.64
CA LYS A 193 4.07 2.15 -10.60
C LYS A 193 5.35 2.71 -9.96
N ALA A 194 5.23 3.68 -9.06
CA ALA A 194 6.38 4.25 -8.35
C ALA A 194 7.11 3.22 -7.47
N SER A 195 6.39 2.22 -6.96
CA SER A 195 6.95 1.11 -6.17
C SER A 195 7.34 -0.11 -7.01
N TYR A 196 7.49 0.03 -8.32
CA TYR A 196 7.82 -1.11 -9.20
C TYR A 196 9.13 -1.80 -8.81
N ALA A 197 10.11 -1.05 -8.30
CA ALA A 197 11.38 -1.61 -7.80
C ALA A 197 11.16 -2.62 -6.65
N ILE A 198 10.15 -2.43 -5.81
CA ILE A 198 9.78 -3.37 -4.74
C ILE A 198 9.31 -4.70 -5.35
N LYS A 199 8.50 -4.66 -6.41
CA LYS A 199 8.06 -5.87 -7.12
C LYS A 199 9.25 -6.62 -7.71
N LEU A 200 10.20 -5.91 -8.32
CA LEU A 200 11.41 -6.54 -8.86
C LEU A 200 12.26 -7.18 -7.78
N ASN A 201 12.48 -6.49 -6.66
CA ASN A 201 13.23 -7.05 -5.54
C ASN A 201 12.58 -8.35 -5.01
N TYR A 202 11.26 -8.37 -4.90
CA TYR A 202 10.54 -9.59 -4.54
C TYR A 202 10.75 -10.71 -5.57
N VAL A 203 10.58 -10.43 -6.88
CA VAL A 203 10.79 -11.41 -7.96
C VAL A 203 12.20 -11.98 -7.92
N ASP A 204 13.21 -11.13 -7.79
CA ASP A 204 14.61 -11.53 -7.75
C ASP A 204 14.91 -12.42 -6.56
N SER A 205 14.36 -12.06 -5.39
CA SER A 205 14.55 -12.84 -4.18
C SER A 205 13.91 -14.24 -4.27
N ILE A 206 12.74 -14.34 -4.90
CA ILE A 206 12.08 -15.65 -5.11
C ILE A 206 12.80 -16.47 -6.19
N LEU A 207 13.37 -15.82 -7.22
CA LEU A 207 14.14 -16.51 -8.26
C LEU A 207 15.40 -17.18 -7.71
N LEU A 208 15.97 -16.72 -6.59
CA LEU A 208 17.10 -17.40 -5.94
C LEU A 208 16.79 -18.88 -5.60
N ALA A 209 15.53 -19.22 -5.38
CA ALA A 209 15.14 -20.61 -5.17
C ALA A 209 15.46 -21.51 -6.38
N VAL A 210 15.46 -20.93 -7.60
CA VAL A 210 15.81 -21.67 -8.83
C VAL A 210 17.31 -21.89 -8.95
N GLU A 211 18.13 -21.11 -8.25
CA GLU A 211 19.60 -21.25 -8.18
C GLU A 211 20.05 -22.23 -7.09
N SER A 212 19.15 -22.67 -6.21
CA SER A 212 19.44 -23.61 -5.13
C SER A 212 19.81 -24.99 -5.68
N GLU A 213 20.73 -25.68 -5.01
CA GLU A 213 21.09 -27.07 -5.33
C GLU A 213 19.91 -28.05 -5.18
N ALA A 214 18.94 -27.73 -4.31
CA ALA A 214 17.70 -28.48 -4.13
C ALA A 214 16.64 -28.22 -5.23
N CYS A 215 16.91 -27.30 -6.16
CA CYS A 215 15.95 -26.96 -7.18
C CYS A 215 15.83 -28.09 -8.21
N THR A 216 14.62 -28.64 -8.28
CA THR A 216 14.23 -29.58 -9.33
C THR A 216 13.40 -28.86 -10.39
N THR A 217 13.16 -29.51 -11.53
CA THR A 217 12.24 -29.01 -12.56
C THR A 217 10.85 -28.72 -11.98
N ARG A 218 10.41 -29.50 -11.00
CA ARG A 218 9.12 -29.30 -10.30
C ARG A 218 9.12 -28.00 -9.50
N VAL A 219 10.18 -27.73 -8.72
CA VAL A 219 10.31 -26.49 -7.94
C VAL A 219 10.38 -25.27 -8.85
N ALA A 220 11.22 -25.33 -9.89
CA ALA A 220 11.35 -24.25 -10.86
C ALA A 220 10.02 -23.91 -11.55
N ASN A 221 9.27 -24.93 -11.99
CA ASN A 221 7.93 -24.73 -12.58
C ASN A 221 6.96 -24.10 -11.59
N TRP A 222 7.00 -24.53 -10.31
CA TRP A 222 6.16 -23.96 -9.28
C TRP A 222 6.51 -22.48 -9.03
N VAL A 223 7.81 -22.13 -8.90
CA VAL A 223 8.29 -20.74 -8.74
C VAL A 223 7.81 -19.88 -9.91
N PHE A 224 8.02 -20.30 -11.15
CA PHE A 224 7.60 -19.54 -12.33
C PHE A 224 6.08 -19.37 -12.38
N LYS A 225 5.32 -20.38 -11.94
CA LYS A 225 3.85 -20.27 -11.83
C LYS A 225 3.44 -19.19 -10.82
N GLN A 226 4.11 -19.09 -9.66
CA GLN A 226 3.83 -18.04 -8.68
C GLN A 226 4.18 -16.65 -9.25
N LEU A 227 5.37 -16.50 -9.81
CA LEU A 227 5.82 -15.22 -10.38
C LEU A 227 4.98 -14.76 -11.57
N SER A 228 4.39 -15.69 -12.35
CA SER A 228 3.49 -15.34 -13.45
C SER A 228 2.15 -14.73 -13.02
N GLN A 229 1.81 -14.79 -11.72
CA GLN A 229 0.62 -14.14 -11.17
C GLN A 229 0.86 -12.65 -10.86
N LEU A 230 2.11 -12.19 -10.90
CA LEU A 230 2.44 -10.79 -10.65
C LEU A 230 2.23 -9.95 -11.90
N ASN A 231 1.66 -8.76 -11.71
CA ASN A 231 1.53 -7.74 -12.75
C ASN A 231 2.89 -7.07 -12.99
N LEU A 232 3.74 -7.76 -13.77
CA LEU A 232 5.03 -7.27 -14.19
C LEU A 232 4.91 -6.50 -15.51
N ASN A 233 5.93 -5.69 -15.84
CA ASN A 233 6.01 -5.10 -17.18
C ASN A 233 6.26 -6.20 -18.23
N LYS A 234 6.03 -5.87 -19.49
CA LYS A 234 6.13 -6.82 -20.60
C LYS A 234 7.50 -7.51 -20.66
N GLU A 235 8.58 -6.77 -20.45
CA GLU A 235 9.96 -7.26 -20.50
C GLU A 235 10.19 -8.37 -19.46
N HIS A 236 9.84 -8.12 -18.20
CA HIS A 236 10.02 -9.10 -17.13
C HIS A 236 9.08 -10.30 -17.27
N HIS A 237 7.88 -10.08 -17.78
CA HIS A 237 6.94 -11.16 -18.03
C HIS A 237 7.42 -12.09 -19.15
N GLU A 238 7.93 -11.56 -20.25
CA GLU A 238 8.49 -12.36 -21.34
C GLU A 238 9.74 -13.13 -20.86
N LYS A 239 10.61 -12.52 -20.06
CA LYS A 239 11.77 -13.17 -19.49
C LYS A 239 11.41 -14.39 -18.62
N ILE A 240 10.39 -14.26 -17.75
CA ILE A 240 9.90 -15.40 -16.95
C ILE A 240 9.35 -16.50 -17.86
N LYS A 241 8.65 -16.13 -18.93
CA LYS A 241 8.16 -17.10 -19.93
C LYS A 241 9.31 -17.82 -20.66
N GLU A 242 10.35 -17.08 -21.06
CA GLU A 242 11.53 -17.65 -21.70
C GLU A 242 12.23 -18.66 -20.79
N LEU A 243 12.47 -18.30 -19.54
CA LEU A 243 13.06 -19.21 -18.54
C LEU A 243 12.20 -20.47 -18.34
N ARG A 244 10.90 -20.31 -18.30
CA ARG A 244 9.95 -21.43 -18.19
C ARG A 244 9.98 -22.33 -19.43
N TYR A 245 10.07 -21.73 -20.62
CA TYR A 245 10.18 -22.46 -21.89
C TYR A 245 11.50 -23.24 -21.97
N GLU A 246 12.62 -22.61 -21.67
CA GLU A 246 13.94 -23.27 -21.63
C GLU A 246 13.95 -24.46 -20.68
N LEU A 247 13.26 -24.34 -19.53
CA LEU A 247 13.11 -25.44 -18.57
C LEU A 247 12.33 -26.62 -19.19
N SER A 248 11.22 -26.33 -19.90
CA SER A 248 10.37 -27.35 -20.51
C SER A 248 11.07 -28.09 -21.66
N GLU A 249 11.96 -27.40 -22.38
CA GLU A 249 12.77 -27.97 -23.48
C GLU A 249 14.00 -28.75 -23.01
N GLY A 250 14.24 -28.84 -21.68
CA GLY A 250 15.45 -29.46 -21.14
C GLY A 250 16.73 -28.65 -21.43
N LYS A 251 16.58 -27.45 -22.01
CA LYS A 251 17.71 -26.52 -22.29
C LYS A 251 18.14 -25.79 -21.02
N PHE A 252 17.31 -25.79 -20.01
CA PHE A 252 17.54 -25.22 -18.70
C PHE A 252 18.12 -26.29 -17.78
N SER A 253 19.42 -26.31 -17.59
CA SER A 253 20.04 -27.12 -16.54
C SER A 253 20.03 -26.32 -15.25
N VAL A 254 19.17 -26.67 -14.32
CA VAL A 254 19.08 -26.05 -12.99
C VAL A 254 20.48 -25.98 -12.31
N LYS A 255 21.31 -27.00 -12.48
CA LYS A 255 22.68 -27.06 -11.90
C LYS A 255 23.72 -26.11 -12.53
N ASN A 256 23.46 -25.56 -13.71
CA ASN A 256 24.46 -24.74 -14.45
C ASN A 256 24.14 -23.22 -14.45
N GLN A 257 23.12 -22.78 -13.80
CA GLN A 257 22.59 -21.41 -13.98
C GLN A 257 23.00 -20.39 -12.92
N GLY A 258 23.54 -20.79 -11.80
CA GLY A 258 24.12 -19.84 -10.83
C GLY A 258 25.15 -18.87 -11.47
N LYS A 259 25.69 -19.24 -12.65
CA LYS A 259 26.57 -18.38 -13.46
C LYS A 259 25.84 -17.55 -14.53
N ARG A 260 24.62 -17.86 -14.93
CA ARG A 260 23.89 -17.14 -16.00
C ARG A 260 22.94 -16.06 -15.48
N LEU A 261 22.23 -16.32 -14.39
CA LEU A 261 21.37 -15.31 -13.77
C LEU A 261 22.19 -14.18 -13.13
N THR A 262 23.38 -14.48 -12.59
CA THR A 262 24.34 -13.47 -12.13
C THR A 262 24.99 -12.64 -13.25
N LYS A 263 24.94 -13.08 -14.53
CA LYS A 263 25.36 -12.27 -15.69
C LYS A 263 24.32 -11.25 -16.18
N ILE A 264 23.09 -11.36 -15.72
CA ILE A 264 22.12 -10.27 -15.88
C ILE A 264 22.65 -9.13 -15.01
N ASN A 265 22.96 -8.01 -15.61
CA ASN A 265 23.74 -6.91 -15.03
C ASN A 265 22.95 -6.19 -13.91
N TRP A 266 22.63 -6.91 -12.84
CA TRP A 266 21.91 -6.49 -11.64
C TRP A 266 22.59 -5.30 -10.97
N LYS A 267 23.91 -5.11 -11.15
CA LYS A 267 24.65 -3.95 -10.65
C LYS A 267 24.07 -2.62 -11.14
N ARG A 268 23.45 -2.56 -12.32
CA ARG A 268 22.81 -1.33 -12.82
C ARG A 268 21.44 -1.04 -12.18
N ILE A 269 20.72 -2.09 -11.77
CA ILE A 269 19.38 -1.94 -11.15
C ILE A 269 19.51 -1.60 -9.66
N VAL A 270 20.46 -2.25 -8.97
CA VAL A 270 20.73 -1.98 -7.53
C VAL A 270 21.35 -0.60 -7.33
N LEU A 271 22.19 -0.11 -8.26
CA LEU A 271 22.76 1.25 -8.17
C LEU A 271 21.74 2.35 -8.42
N GLY A 272 20.70 2.09 -9.22
CA GLY A 272 19.59 3.05 -9.42
C GLY A 272 18.70 3.21 -8.18
N THR A 273 18.49 2.13 -7.42
CA THR A 273 17.65 2.15 -6.20
C THR A 273 18.41 2.62 -4.96
N SER A 274 19.72 2.33 -4.86
CA SER A 274 20.55 2.82 -3.74
C SER A 274 20.83 4.32 -3.81
N ALA A 275 20.97 4.91 -5.00
CA ALA A 275 21.14 6.36 -5.16
C ALA A 275 19.87 7.15 -4.77
N GLY A 276 18.68 6.62 -5.05
CA GLY A 276 17.42 7.23 -4.62
C GLY A 276 17.17 7.13 -3.11
N ALA A 277 17.56 6.01 -2.48
CA ALA A 277 17.40 5.81 -1.05
C ALA A 277 18.40 6.62 -0.20
N ILE A 278 19.61 6.91 -0.72
CA ILE A 278 20.64 7.68 0.00
C ILE A 278 20.29 9.18 0.04
N ILE A 279 19.60 9.71 -0.98
CA ILE A 279 19.20 11.13 -1.01
C ILE A 279 18.12 11.44 0.04
N PHE A 280 17.29 10.46 0.45
CA PHE A 280 16.26 10.64 1.47
C PHE A 280 16.79 10.57 2.92
N PHE A 281 18.03 10.08 3.16
CA PHE A 281 18.61 10.01 4.52
C PHE A 281 19.49 11.22 4.90
N ILE A 282 19.77 12.14 3.99
CA ILE A 282 20.61 13.34 4.24
C ILE A 282 19.77 14.62 4.39
N GLY A 283 18.44 14.55 4.31
CA GLY A 283 17.52 15.67 4.35
C GLY A 283 16.57 15.72 5.55
N LEU A 284 16.97 15.18 6.72
CA LEU A 284 16.27 15.37 8.01
C LEU A 284 17.30 15.75 9.08
#